data_dc7b23316aa7e65137d93c25e110eaf1
#
_entry.id   dc7b23316aa7e65137d93c25e110eaf1
#
_cell.length_a   1.000
_cell.length_b   1.000
_cell.length_c   1.000
_cell.angle_alpha   90.00
_cell.angle_beta   90.00
_cell.angle_gamma   90.00
#
_symmetry.space_group_name_H-M   'P 1'
#
loop_
_entity.id
_entity.type
_entity.pdbx_description
1 polymer ?
#
loop_
_entity_poly.entity_id
_entity_poly.type
_entity_poly.pdbx_seq_one_letter_code
_entity_poly.pdbx_strand_id
1 'polypeptide(L)'
;MIGITPKGKQEEVMALPAKGHIVVLGTAGSGKTTIALLRAHHLANIPNGGRVLLVTFNGALVKYMRGISDSNSYKLVVENYHKFARGYLNCRGKMPRWNGILSPDEKTYYVGQALEAIKAQHPTESTFRRSKEFFVDEITFIQRFGFAGFGEYYEAERIGRAAANIKRENRKWIYAVYEKYNELREAAGRKYDWDDLAFYVFNELQDDDTDRLYTHIIVDEGQDFSPMMIRSLVDAVAEGGSFTFFGDVAQQIYGGRLSWRDSGIKADRIWRFNVNYRNPATITAFAKDITESDYWEQDSDMIEATTQIAEGPKPILVKFSNKKC
;
A
#
# COMPACT_ATOMS: atom_id res chain seq x y z
N MET A 1 -19.90 2.36 -21.06
CA MET A 1 -20.47 2.09 -19.71
C MET A 1 -20.18 0.64 -19.32
N ILE A 2 -19.64 0.40 -18.14
CA ILE A 2 -19.41 -0.96 -17.61
C ILE A 2 -20.82 -1.53 -17.34
N GLY A 3 -21.23 -2.55 -18.08
CA GLY A 3 -22.58 -3.15 -17.98
C GLY A 3 -22.80 -3.99 -16.69
N ILE A 4 -22.16 -3.59 -15.59
CA ILE A 4 -22.25 -4.24 -14.28
C ILE A 4 -23.13 -3.40 -13.37
N THR A 5 -24.16 -4.01 -12.83
CA THR A 5 -25.06 -3.39 -11.86
C THR A 5 -24.59 -3.76 -10.44
N PRO A 6 -24.24 -2.77 -9.59
CA PRO A 6 -23.95 -3.00 -8.18
C PRO A 6 -25.12 -3.70 -7.46
N LYS A 7 -24.86 -4.44 -6.38
CA LYS A 7 -25.89 -5.15 -5.62
C LYS A 7 -25.70 -4.95 -4.11
N GLY A 8 -26.80 -4.70 -3.40
CA GLY A 8 -26.83 -4.59 -1.94
C GLY A 8 -25.79 -3.60 -1.39
N LYS A 9 -24.84 -4.03 -0.56
CA LYS A 9 -23.81 -3.16 0.03
C LYS A 9 -22.95 -2.42 -1.01
N GLN A 10 -22.85 -2.94 -2.24
CA GLN A 10 -22.15 -2.25 -3.32
C GLN A 10 -22.91 -0.99 -3.76
N GLU A 11 -24.27 -1.05 -3.83
CA GLU A 11 -25.12 0.11 -4.13
C GLU A 11 -25.02 1.16 -3.04
N GLU A 12 -25.03 0.72 -1.76
CA GLU A 12 -24.88 1.62 -0.63
C GLU A 12 -23.55 2.40 -0.69
N VAL A 13 -22.42 1.71 -0.97
CA VAL A 13 -21.10 2.34 -1.10
C VAL A 13 -21.05 3.32 -2.27
N MET A 14 -21.72 3.01 -3.37
CA MET A 14 -21.83 3.92 -4.51
C MET A 14 -22.56 5.22 -4.15
N ALA A 15 -23.57 5.14 -3.30
CA ALA A 15 -24.42 6.28 -2.89
C ALA A 15 -23.83 7.09 -1.71
N LEU A 16 -22.67 6.68 -1.14
CA LEU A 16 -22.06 7.39 -0.02
C LEU A 16 -21.69 8.83 -0.38
N PRO A 17 -21.76 9.76 0.59
CA PRO A 17 -21.40 11.16 0.36
C PRO A 17 -20.02 11.33 -0.28
N ALA A 18 -19.88 12.38 -1.08
CA ALA A 18 -18.62 12.77 -1.71
C ALA A 18 -17.71 13.57 -0.74
N LYS A 19 -17.70 13.20 0.53
CA LYS A 19 -16.96 13.88 1.60
C LYS A 19 -16.48 12.89 2.66
N GLY A 20 -15.33 13.19 3.26
CA GLY A 20 -14.76 12.42 4.37
C GLY A 20 -14.09 11.14 3.95
N HIS A 21 -13.83 10.25 4.92
CA HIS A 21 -13.07 9.03 4.68
C HIS A 21 -13.99 7.81 4.71
N ILE A 22 -13.83 6.94 3.73
CA ILE A 22 -14.61 5.71 3.55
C ILE A 22 -13.66 4.54 3.45
N VAL A 23 -13.88 3.49 4.24
CA VAL A 23 -13.14 2.24 4.19
C VAL A 23 -14.08 1.12 3.76
N VAL A 24 -13.68 0.41 2.72
CA VAL A 24 -14.38 -0.75 2.17
C VAL A 24 -13.44 -1.94 2.17
N LEU A 25 -13.69 -2.88 3.03
CA LEU A 25 -12.98 -4.15 3.06
C LEU A 25 -13.81 -5.20 2.34
N GLY A 26 -13.16 -6.10 1.63
CA GLY A 26 -13.86 -7.16 0.93
C GLY A 26 -12.99 -8.35 0.62
N THR A 27 -13.61 -9.51 0.50
CA THR A 27 -12.94 -10.73 0.11
C THR A 27 -12.53 -10.73 -1.37
N ALA A 28 -11.64 -11.64 -1.76
CA ALA A 28 -11.33 -11.87 -3.16
C ALA A 28 -12.63 -12.15 -3.95
N GLY A 29 -12.76 -11.52 -5.12
CA GLY A 29 -13.95 -11.71 -5.97
C GLY A 29 -15.23 -10.98 -5.52
N SER A 30 -15.18 -10.13 -4.47
CA SER A 30 -16.34 -9.36 -3.99
C SER A 30 -16.69 -8.11 -4.83
N GLY A 31 -15.91 -7.83 -5.89
CA GLY A 31 -16.16 -6.72 -6.80
C GLY A 31 -15.58 -5.38 -6.36
N LYS A 32 -14.63 -5.34 -5.40
CA LYS A 32 -13.97 -4.11 -4.92
C LYS A 32 -13.51 -3.19 -6.05
N THR A 33 -12.66 -3.70 -6.94
CA THR A 33 -12.12 -2.97 -8.09
C THR A 33 -13.21 -2.39 -8.99
N THR A 34 -14.26 -3.16 -9.24
CA THR A 34 -15.40 -2.71 -10.06
C THR A 34 -16.12 -1.54 -9.39
N ILE A 35 -16.38 -1.64 -8.09
CA ILE A 35 -17.04 -0.58 -7.33
C ILE A 35 -16.14 0.64 -7.17
N ALA A 36 -14.83 0.45 -6.98
CA ALA A 36 -13.86 1.56 -6.97
C ALA A 36 -13.92 2.36 -8.27
N LEU A 37 -13.93 1.69 -9.41
CA LEU A 37 -14.03 2.33 -10.72
C LEU A 37 -15.38 3.01 -10.94
N LEU A 38 -16.49 2.34 -10.62
CA LEU A 38 -17.84 2.91 -10.76
C LEU A 38 -17.99 4.15 -9.86
N ARG A 39 -17.51 4.08 -8.62
CA ARG A 39 -17.51 5.24 -7.71
C ARG A 39 -16.65 6.38 -8.24
N ALA A 40 -15.49 6.08 -8.82
CA ALA A 40 -14.63 7.09 -9.43
C ALA A 40 -15.34 7.82 -10.57
N HIS A 41 -16.04 7.08 -11.44
CA HIS A 41 -16.87 7.65 -12.48
C HIS A 41 -18.04 8.47 -11.92
N HIS A 42 -18.72 7.95 -10.90
CA HIS A 42 -19.80 8.68 -10.24
C HIS A 42 -19.32 10.04 -9.71
N LEU A 43 -18.22 10.04 -8.92
CA LEU A 43 -17.66 11.27 -8.35
C LEU A 43 -17.18 12.26 -9.43
N ALA A 44 -16.57 11.77 -10.51
CA ALA A 44 -16.12 12.62 -11.62
C ALA A 44 -17.29 13.29 -12.37
N ASN A 45 -18.49 12.70 -12.34
CA ASN A 45 -19.68 13.22 -13.01
C ASN A 45 -20.61 14.06 -12.11
N ILE A 46 -20.32 14.15 -10.81
CA ILE A 46 -21.07 15.06 -9.93
C ILE A 46 -20.84 16.51 -10.41
N PRO A 47 -21.89 17.32 -10.56
CA PRO A 47 -21.75 18.74 -10.84
C PRO A 47 -20.83 19.39 -9.80
N ASN A 48 -19.80 20.09 -10.26
CA ASN A 48 -18.75 20.69 -9.40
C ASN A 48 -17.98 19.72 -8.51
N GLY A 49 -18.01 18.41 -8.79
CA GLY A 49 -17.36 17.35 -7.99
C GLY A 49 -15.83 17.39 -8.03
N GLY A 50 -15.21 18.25 -8.88
CA GLY A 50 -13.76 18.37 -8.96
C GLY A 50 -13.07 17.21 -9.69
N ARG A 51 -11.77 17.01 -9.44
CA ARG A 51 -10.97 15.95 -10.05
C ARG A 51 -10.89 14.72 -9.14
N VAL A 52 -10.92 13.55 -9.76
CA VAL A 52 -10.85 12.25 -9.09
C VAL A 52 -9.55 11.56 -9.48
N LEU A 53 -8.80 11.07 -8.49
CA LEU A 53 -7.70 10.15 -8.68
C LEU A 53 -8.11 8.76 -8.21
N LEU A 54 -8.11 7.79 -9.12
CA LEU A 54 -8.18 6.37 -8.80
C LEU A 54 -6.76 5.81 -8.84
N VAL A 55 -6.28 5.36 -7.69
CA VAL A 55 -4.90 4.90 -7.54
C VAL A 55 -4.86 3.42 -7.17
N THR A 56 -3.97 2.66 -7.80
CA THR A 56 -3.67 1.27 -7.45
C THR A 56 -2.17 1.04 -7.48
N PHE A 57 -1.70 -0.02 -6.83
CA PHE A 57 -0.28 -0.37 -6.84
C PHE A 57 0.14 -1.01 -8.17
N ASN A 58 -0.74 -1.79 -8.80
CA ASN A 58 -0.44 -2.62 -9.96
C ASN A 58 -0.60 -1.87 -11.30
N GLY A 59 0.50 -1.70 -12.04
CA GLY A 59 0.49 -1.05 -13.35
C GLY A 59 -0.33 -1.76 -14.45
N ALA A 60 -0.49 -3.09 -14.37
CA ALA A 60 -1.36 -3.82 -15.29
C ALA A 60 -2.84 -3.50 -15.04
N LEU A 61 -3.21 -3.37 -13.76
CA LEU A 61 -4.56 -2.96 -13.36
C LEU A 61 -4.87 -1.53 -13.81
N VAL A 62 -3.89 -0.61 -13.75
CA VAL A 62 -4.04 0.75 -14.31
C VAL A 62 -4.37 0.70 -15.80
N LYS A 63 -3.65 -0.12 -16.58
CA LYS A 63 -3.91 -0.27 -18.02
C LYS A 63 -5.32 -0.82 -18.29
N TYR A 64 -5.72 -1.84 -17.53
CA TYR A 64 -7.06 -2.41 -17.63
C TYR A 64 -8.15 -1.38 -17.31
N MET A 65 -8.04 -0.69 -16.18
CA MET A 65 -9.01 0.33 -15.77
C MET A 65 -9.12 1.47 -16.78
N ARG A 66 -7.99 1.92 -17.34
CA ARG A 66 -8.00 2.94 -18.40
C ARG A 66 -8.68 2.47 -19.67
N GLY A 67 -8.53 1.19 -20.02
CA GLY A 67 -9.15 0.60 -21.21
C GLY A 67 -10.69 0.50 -21.13
N ILE A 68 -11.23 0.41 -19.91
CA ILE A 68 -12.68 0.36 -19.67
C ILE A 68 -13.27 1.69 -19.19
N SER A 69 -12.43 2.65 -18.84
CA SER A 69 -12.85 4.03 -18.54
C SER A 69 -13.07 4.78 -19.84
N ASP A 70 -14.17 5.54 -19.93
CA ASP A 70 -14.33 6.48 -21.05
C ASP A 70 -13.15 7.46 -21.07
N SER A 71 -12.36 7.42 -22.13
CA SER A 71 -11.13 8.20 -22.31
C SER A 71 -11.37 9.72 -22.36
N ASN A 72 -12.62 10.17 -22.34
CA ASN A 72 -13.01 11.56 -22.51
C ASN A 72 -13.20 12.35 -21.20
N SER A 73 -13.09 11.73 -20.03
CA SER A 73 -13.25 12.48 -18.78
C SER A 73 -11.90 12.98 -18.27
N TYR A 74 -11.57 14.24 -18.58
CA TYR A 74 -10.40 14.96 -18.03
C TYR A 74 -10.43 15.05 -16.48
N LYS A 75 -11.58 14.75 -15.87
CA LYS A 75 -11.77 14.77 -14.41
C LYS A 75 -11.33 13.48 -13.72
N LEU A 76 -11.31 12.34 -14.41
CA LEU A 76 -10.90 11.05 -13.83
C LEU A 76 -9.48 10.69 -14.28
N VAL A 77 -8.58 10.61 -13.32
CA VAL A 77 -7.19 10.15 -13.52
C VAL A 77 -7.04 8.77 -12.87
N VAL A 78 -6.56 7.78 -13.64
CA VAL A 78 -6.25 6.44 -13.14
C VAL A 78 -4.73 6.25 -13.23
N GLU A 79 -4.07 6.07 -12.09
CA GLU A 79 -2.61 5.96 -12.02
C GLU A 79 -2.13 4.95 -10.98
N ASN A 80 -0.84 4.54 -11.09
CA ASN A 80 -0.19 3.87 -9.97
C ASN A 80 0.40 4.90 -8.98
N TYR A 81 0.60 4.46 -7.73
CA TYR A 81 1.11 5.32 -6.67
C TYR A 81 2.43 6.01 -7.03
N HIS A 82 3.40 5.27 -7.53
CA HIS A 82 4.74 5.81 -7.81
C HIS A 82 4.72 6.89 -8.91
N LYS A 83 3.79 6.79 -9.87
CA LYS A 83 3.62 7.82 -10.88
C LYS A 83 2.97 9.08 -10.30
N PHE A 84 1.98 8.93 -9.41
CA PHE A 84 1.43 10.04 -8.64
C PHE A 84 2.53 10.74 -7.83
N ALA A 85 3.29 9.98 -7.01
CA ALA A 85 4.34 10.53 -6.15
C ALA A 85 5.42 11.29 -6.93
N ARG A 86 5.92 10.67 -8.00
CA ARG A 86 6.90 11.33 -8.88
C ARG A 86 6.34 12.57 -9.55
N GLY A 87 5.09 12.52 -10.02
CA GLY A 87 4.41 13.65 -10.65
C GLY A 87 4.27 14.82 -9.69
N TYR A 88 3.83 14.55 -8.46
CA TYR A 88 3.71 15.56 -7.42
C TYR A 88 5.06 16.21 -7.08
N LEU A 89 6.08 15.42 -6.75
CA LEU A 89 7.42 15.92 -6.44
C LEU A 89 8.04 16.68 -7.63
N ASN A 90 7.75 16.28 -8.86
CA ASN A 90 8.19 17.00 -10.05
C ASN A 90 7.52 18.37 -10.19
N CYS A 91 6.22 18.48 -9.96
CA CYS A 91 5.49 19.75 -9.96
C CYS A 91 6.02 20.70 -8.90
N ARG A 92 6.48 20.18 -7.76
CA ARG A 92 7.12 20.94 -6.68
C ARG A 92 8.62 21.25 -6.94
N GLY A 93 9.17 20.84 -8.09
CA GLY A 93 10.59 21.04 -8.42
C GLY A 93 11.56 20.21 -7.56
N LYS A 94 11.06 19.19 -6.86
CA LYS A 94 11.86 18.36 -5.95
C LYS A 94 12.43 17.12 -6.65
N MET A 95 11.90 16.72 -7.80
CA MET A 95 12.37 15.55 -8.54
C MET A 95 13.63 15.89 -9.36
N PRO A 96 14.75 15.20 -9.15
CA PRO A 96 15.94 15.35 -9.98
C PRO A 96 15.67 15.01 -11.46
N ARG A 97 16.30 15.72 -12.37
CA ARG A 97 16.10 15.52 -13.83
C ARG A 97 16.47 14.11 -14.29
N TRP A 98 17.53 13.51 -13.71
CA TRP A 98 18.08 12.22 -14.12
C TRP A 98 18.38 11.36 -12.87
N ASN A 99 18.08 10.08 -12.96
CA ASN A 99 18.50 9.05 -11.99
C ASN A 99 18.35 9.40 -10.49
N GLY A 100 17.33 10.15 -10.11
CA GLY A 100 17.14 10.58 -8.72
C GLY A 100 16.60 9.50 -7.78
N ILE A 101 16.15 8.36 -8.32
CA ILE A 101 15.58 7.25 -7.55
C ILE A 101 16.46 6.02 -7.72
N LEU A 102 16.89 5.40 -6.61
CA LEU A 102 17.63 4.15 -6.61
C LEU A 102 16.78 2.99 -7.16
N SER A 103 17.41 2.12 -7.94
CA SER A 103 16.85 0.79 -8.22
C SER A 103 16.95 -0.12 -6.99
N PRO A 104 16.18 -1.24 -6.93
CA PRO A 104 16.30 -2.22 -5.84
C PRO A 104 17.71 -2.81 -5.68
N ASP A 105 18.41 -3.04 -6.79
CA ASP A 105 19.79 -3.56 -6.77
C ASP A 105 20.77 -2.53 -6.21
N GLU A 106 20.66 -1.26 -6.60
CA GLU A 106 21.44 -0.16 -6.04
C GLU A 106 21.17 0.02 -4.54
N LYS A 107 19.89 -0.08 -4.11
CA LYS A 107 19.53 -0.06 -2.68
C LYS A 107 20.26 -1.16 -1.92
N THR A 108 20.18 -2.40 -2.41
CA THR A 108 20.86 -3.55 -1.80
C THR A 108 22.38 -3.37 -1.74
N TYR A 109 22.98 -2.75 -2.76
CA TYR A 109 24.39 -2.44 -2.80
C TYR A 109 24.77 -1.40 -1.72
N TYR A 110 24.07 -0.25 -1.66
CA TYR A 110 24.39 0.81 -0.68
C TYR A 110 24.08 0.41 0.76
N VAL A 111 23.06 -0.39 1.00
CA VAL A 111 22.79 -0.97 2.33
C VAL A 111 23.95 -1.90 2.74
N GLY A 112 24.47 -2.69 1.82
CA GLY A 112 25.67 -3.52 2.08
C GLY A 112 26.90 -2.68 2.45
N GLN A 113 27.16 -1.60 1.72
CA GLN A 113 28.26 -0.68 2.02
C GLN A 113 28.10 0.00 3.40
N ALA A 114 26.88 0.45 3.71
CA ALA A 114 26.56 1.04 5.00
C ALA A 114 26.75 0.05 6.16
N LEU A 115 26.28 -1.18 5.97
CA LEU A 115 26.46 -2.26 6.95
C LEU A 115 27.94 -2.52 7.26
N GLU A 116 28.79 -2.68 6.24
CA GLU A 116 30.21 -2.93 6.45
C GLU A 116 30.91 -1.73 7.10
N ALA A 117 30.53 -0.50 6.76
CA ALA A 117 31.08 0.71 7.37
C ALA A 117 30.76 0.79 8.88
N ILE A 118 29.52 0.54 9.29
CA ILE A 118 29.10 0.59 10.70
C ILE A 118 29.67 -0.62 11.48
N LYS A 119 29.65 -1.80 10.88
CA LYS A 119 30.23 -3.03 11.48
C LYS A 119 31.74 -2.88 11.77
N ALA A 120 32.47 -2.22 10.89
CA ALA A 120 33.90 -1.95 11.12
C ALA A 120 34.18 -1.08 12.38
N GLN A 121 33.25 -0.17 12.71
CA GLN A 121 33.32 0.67 13.90
C GLN A 121 32.87 -0.08 15.17
N HIS A 122 32.03 -1.11 15.05
CA HIS A 122 31.45 -1.86 16.16
C HIS A 122 31.52 -3.37 15.94
N PRO A 123 32.75 -3.96 15.83
CA PRO A 123 32.91 -5.34 15.35
C PRO A 123 32.40 -6.42 16.33
N THR A 124 32.16 -6.08 17.59
CA THR A 124 31.69 -7.02 18.61
C THR A 124 30.17 -7.16 18.68
N GLU A 125 29.46 -6.25 18.04
CA GLU A 125 27.99 -6.23 18.12
C GLU A 125 27.34 -7.38 17.36
N SER A 126 26.54 -8.16 18.07
CA SER A 126 25.91 -9.36 17.54
C SER A 126 24.87 -9.08 16.45
N THR A 127 24.29 -7.88 16.42
CA THR A 127 23.31 -7.44 15.42
C THR A 127 23.86 -7.54 14.00
N PHE A 128 25.17 -7.28 13.80
CA PHE A 128 25.83 -7.33 12.50
C PHE A 128 26.17 -8.74 12.00
N ARG A 129 25.81 -9.79 12.77
CA ARG A 129 25.87 -11.19 12.29
C ARG A 129 24.67 -11.56 11.42
N ARG A 130 23.65 -10.72 11.38
CA ARG A 130 22.48 -10.93 10.52
C ARG A 130 22.83 -10.70 9.05
N SER A 131 22.04 -11.28 8.15
CA SER A 131 22.27 -11.17 6.72
C SER A 131 22.05 -9.73 6.20
N LYS A 132 22.61 -9.41 5.06
CA LYS A 132 22.38 -8.11 4.40
C LYS A 132 20.90 -7.89 4.08
N GLU A 133 20.21 -8.93 3.62
CA GLU A 133 18.77 -8.92 3.29
C GLU A 133 17.94 -8.48 4.50
N PHE A 134 18.30 -8.95 5.69
CA PHE A 134 17.66 -8.51 6.93
C PHE A 134 17.72 -6.98 7.10
N PHE A 135 18.87 -6.35 6.83
CA PHE A 135 19.03 -4.89 6.91
C PHE A 135 18.26 -4.17 5.80
N VAL A 136 18.25 -4.72 4.59
CA VAL A 136 17.42 -4.19 3.48
C VAL A 136 15.95 -4.19 3.86
N ASP A 137 15.45 -5.29 4.41
CA ASP A 137 14.05 -5.43 4.83
C ASP A 137 13.70 -4.48 5.97
N GLU A 138 14.62 -4.29 6.92
CA GLU A 138 14.38 -3.42 8.08
C GLU A 138 14.43 -1.93 7.70
N ILE A 139 15.33 -1.56 6.81
CA ILE A 139 15.39 -0.20 6.24
C ILE A 139 14.13 0.08 5.42
N THR A 140 13.67 -0.89 4.63
CA THR A 140 12.41 -0.80 3.90
C THR A 140 11.22 -0.59 4.86
N PHE A 141 11.20 -1.29 6.00
CA PHE A 141 10.20 -1.07 7.03
C PHE A 141 10.24 0.35 7.58
N ILE A 142 11.42 0.86 7.95
CA ILE A 142 11.60 2.25 8.45
C ILE A 142 11.02 3.25 7.45
N GLN A 143 11.35 3.10 6.18
CA GLN A 143 10.92 4.00 5.11
C GLN A 143 9.43 3.92 4.82
N ARG A 144 8.86 2.72 4.76
CA ARG A 144 7.43 2.48 4.47
C ARG A 144 6.51 2.97 5.58
N PHE A 145 6.99 2.97 6.82
CA PHE A 145 6.27 3.56 7.96
C PHE A 145 6.51 5.06 8.08
N GLY A 146 7.60 5.57 7.50
CA GLY A 146 7.92 6.99 7.48
C GLY A 146 8.27 7.54 8.86
N PHE A 147 9.04 6.77 9.65
CA PHE A 147 9.50 7.25 10.95
C PHE A 147 10.36 8.50 10.78
N ALA A 148 9.99 9.58 11.44
CA ALA A 148 10.69 10.86 11.35
C ALA A 148 12.07 10.84 12.01
N GLY A 149 12.34 9.87 12.92
CA GLY A 149 13.61 9.74 13.60
C GLY A 149 13.75 8.45 14.39
N PHE A 150 14.95 8.25 14.97
CA PHE A 150 15.26 7.06 15.75
C PHE A 150 14.24 6.79 16.87
N GLY A 151 13.77 7.83 17.57
CA GLY A 151 12.82 7.68 18.69
C GLY A 151 11.52 6.99 18.27
N GLU A 152 10.93 7.38 17.14
CA GLU A 152 9.72 6.75 16.62
C GLU A 152 9.98 5.29 16.24
N TYR A 153 11.07 5.01 15.54
CA TYR A 153 11.43 3.63 15.19
C TYR A 153 11.73 2.78 16.42
N TYR A 154 12.37 3.36 17.46
CA TYR A 154 12.67 2.66 18.71
C TYR A 154 11.41 2.18 19.42
N GLU A 155 10.37 3.02 19.49
CA GLU A 155 9.10 2.71 20.17
C GLU A 155 8.10 1.95 19.28
N ALA A 156 8.32 1.95 17.96
CA ALA A 156 7.37 1.36 17.02
C ALA A 156 7.07 -0.12 17.31
N GLU A 157 5.80 -0.48 17.22
CA GLU A 157 5.38 -1.88 17.16
C GLU A 157 5.73 -2.47 15.80
N ARG A 158 6.33 -3.66 15.80
CA ARG A 158 6.76 -4.34 14.58
C ARG A 158 5.69 -5.33 14.12
N ILE A 159 4.53 -4.79 13.78
CA ILE A 159 3.39 -5.58 13.33
C ILE A 159 3.73 -6.32 12.03
N GLY A 160 3.37 -7.60 11.94
CA GLY A 160 3.65 -8.44 10.76
C GLY A 160 5.11 -8.88 10.57
N ARG A 161 5.99 -8.64 11.56
CA ARG A 161 7.41 -9.01 11.51
C ARG A 161 7.85 -9.94 12.64
N ALA A 162 6.96 -10.82 13.08
CA ALA A 162 7.23 -11.75 14.19
C ALA A 162 8.48 -12.63 13.95
N ALA A 163 8.70 -13.07 12.71
CA ALA A 163 9.87 -13.87 12.34
C ALA A 163 11.21 -13.14 12.46
N ALA A 164 11.20 -11.80 12.40
CA ALA A 164 12.40 -10.96 12.51
C ALA A 164 12.51 -10.34 13.91
N ASN A 165 12.59 -11.18 14.95
CA ASN A 165 12.67 -10.69 16.33
C ASN A 165 13.94 -9.83 16.55
N ILE A 166 13.73 -8.55 16.92
CA ILE A 166 14.79 -7.59 17.24
C ILE A 166 14.51 -7.00 18.62
N LYS A 167 15.44 -7.17 19.53
CA LYS A 167 15.37 -6.49 20.82
C LYS A 167 15.43 -4.98 20.59
N ARG A 168 14.67 -4.19 21.35
CA ARG A 168 14.65 -2.72 21.23
C ARG A 168 16.06 -2.10 21.31
N GLU A 169 16.88 -2.58 22.23
CA GLU A 169 18.27 -2.13 22.43
C GLU A 169 19.15 -2.23 21.18
N ASN A 170 18.83 -3.17 20.27
CA ASN A 170 19.58 -3.41 19.04
C ASN A 170 19.10 -2.54 17.86
N ARG A 171 17.95 -1.88 17.99
CA ARG A 171 17.39 -1.02 16.93
C ARG A 171 18.30 0.16 16.58
N LYS A 172 19.07 0.66 17.55
CA LYS A 172 20.06 1.72 17.33
C LYS A 172 21.08 1.38 16.25
N TRP A 173 21.50 0.11 16.19
CA TRP A 173 22.48 -0.34 15.20
C TRP A 173 21.90 -0.43 13.79
N ILE A 174 20.65 -0.84 13.71
CA ILE A 174 19.93 -0.86 12.44
C ILE A 174 19.69 0.56 11.95
N TYR A 175 19.32 1.46 12.84
CA TYR A 175 19.10 2.86 12.50
C TYR A 175 20.41 3.55 12.10
N ALA A 176 21.54 3.24 12.73
CA ALA A 176 22.85 3.71 12.31
C ALA A 176 23.22 3.25 10.88
N VAL A 177 22.87 2.00 10.52
CA VAL A 177 23.04 1.52 9.14
C VAL A 177 22.11 2.28 8.19
N TYR A 178 20.87 2.57 8.59
CA TYR A 178 19.93 3.37 7.80
C TYR A 178 20.43 4.80 7.56
N GLU A 179 20.94 5.48 8.57
CA GLU A 179 21.54 6.82 8.43
C GLU A 179 22.75 6.78 7.48
N LYS A 180 23.64 5.81 7.66
CA LYS A 180 24.78 5.63 6.77
C LYS A 180 24.39 5.29 5.34
N TYR A 181 23.34 4.50 5.14
CA TYR A 181 22.77 4.24 3.83
C TYR A 181 22.29 5.53 3.15
N ASN A 182 21.57 6.39 3.87
CA ASN A 182 21.12 7.67 3.34
C ASN A 182 22.28 8.58 2.94
N GLU A 183 23.33 8.69 3.78
CA GLU A 183 24.55 9.45 3.45
C GLU A 183 25.21 8.95 2.15
N LEU A 184 25.39 7.64 2.02
CA LEU A 184 26.02 7.04 0.82
C LEU A 184 25.18 7.23 -0.43
N ARG A 185 23.87 7.10 -0.31
CA ARG A 185 22.90 7.31 -1.37
C ARG A 185 22.96 8.77 -1.87
N GLU A 186 22.89 9.72 -0.96
CA GLU A 186 22.96 11.15 -1.27
C GLU A 186 24.29 11.55 -1.90
N ALA A 187 25.41 11.04 -1.38
CA ALA A 187 26.72 11.26 -1.96
C ALA A 187 26.83 10.72 -3.39
N ALA A 188 26.07 9.71 -3.74
CA ALA A 188 25.95 9.17 -5.10
C ALA A 188 24.95 9.94 -5.99
N GLY A 189 24.40 11.05 -5.51
CA GLY A 189 23.43 11.87 -6.24
C GLY A 189 22.03 11.25 -6.34
N ARG A 190 21.73 10.24 -5.51
CA ARG A 190 20.44 9.56 -5.44
C ARG A 190 19.61 10.12 -4.30
N LYS A 191 18.66 10.98 -4.59
CA LYS A 191 17.83 11.65 -3.59
C LYS A 191 16.81 10.73 -2.94
N TYR A 192 16.28 9.75 -3.69
CA TYR A 192 15.16 8.89 -3.29
C TYR A 192 15.46 7.41 -3.53
N ASP A 193 14.73 6.54 -2.85
CA ASP A 193 14.44 5.20 -3.32
C ASP A 193 12.90 4.98 -3.42
N TRP A 194 12.48 3.83 -3.92
CA TRP A 194 11.06 3.58 -4.16
C TRP A 194 10.23 3.48 -2.87
N ASP A 195 10.85 3.09 -1.75
CA ASP A 195 10.15 2.90 -0.48
C ASP A 195 10.01 4.19 0.33
N ASP A 196 10.88 5.19 0.12
CA ASP A 196 10.83 6.46 0.83
C ASP A 196 10.12 7.60 0.08
N LEU A 197 9.78 7.43 -1.20
CA LEU A 197 9.07 8.46 -1.97
C LEU A 197 7.81 8.98 -1.26
N ALA A 198 7.10 8.10 -0.58
CA ALA A 198 5.88 8.46 0.13
C ALA A 198 6.14 9.42 1.30
N PHE A 199 7.24 9.24 2.01
CA PHE A 199 7.66 10.13 3.08
C PHE A 199 7.99 11.54 2.55
N TYR A 200 8.69 11.62 1.43
CA TYR A 200 9.00 12.91 0.82
C TYR A 200 7.76 13.62 0.26
N VAL A 201 6.82 12.87 -0.34
CA VAL A 201 5.53 13.43 -0.76
C VAL A 201 4.75 13.97 0.43
N PHE A 202 4.68 13.20 1.52
CA PHE A 202 3.99 13.60 2.74
C PHE A 202 4.58 14.89 3.31
N ASN A 203 5.90 14.97 3.48
CA ASN A 203 6.57 16.16 4.02
C ASN A 203 6.34 17.38 3.11
N GLU A 204 6.46 17.21 1.79
CA GLU A 204 6.21 18.32 0.86
C GLU A 204 4.76 18.80 0.91
N LEU A 205 3.79 17.90 1.17
CA LEU A 205 2.37 18.27 1.36
C LEU A 205 2.15 19.08 2.65
N GLN A 206 2.96 18.91 3.70
CA GLN A 206 2.86 19.72 4.92
C GLN A 206 3.26 21.18 4.67
N ASP A 207 4.20 21.41 3.75
CA ASP A 207 4.73 22.73 3.40
C ASP A 207 4.01 23.34 2.18
N ASP A 208 3.09 22.61 1.56
CA ASP A 208 2.37 23.03 0.36
C ASP A 208 1.07 23.75 0.71
N ASP A 209 1.06 25.05 0.53
CA ASP A 209 -0.08 25.97 0.74
C ASP A 209 -0.99 26.13 -0.49
N THR A 210 -0.66 25.44 -1.60
CA THR A 210 -1.48 25.48 -2.82
C THR A 210 -2.70 24.58 -2.74
N ASP A 211 -3.72 24.92 -3.55
CA ASP A 211 -4.92 24.07 -3.65
C ASP A 211 -4.57 22.66 -4.10
N ARG A 212 -5.15 21.67 -3.42
CA ARG A 212 -4.97 20.26 -3.78
C ARG A 212 -5.59 19.96 -5.14
N LEU A 213 -4.84 19.23 -5.99
CA LEU A 213 -5.26 18.92 -7.35
C LEU A 213 -6.48 17.99 -7.41
N TYR A 214 -6.64 17.08 -6.44
CA TYR A 214 -7.69 16.07 -6.44
C TYR A 214 -8.69 16.32 -5.31
N THR A 215 -9.96 16.49 -5.66
CA THR A 215 -11.05 16.58 -4.70
C THR A 215 -11.37 15.21 -4.12
N HIS A 216 -11.22 14.16 -4.92
CA HIS A 216 -11.50 12.79 -4.50
C HIS A 216 -10.32 11.88 -4.83
N ILE A 217 -9.92 11.06 -3.86
CA ILE A 217 -8.91 10.02 -4.08
C ILE A 217 -9.52 8.68 -3.68
N ILE A 218 -9.42 7.71 -4.58
CA ILE A 218 -9.86 6.34 -4.37
C ILE A 218 -8.65 5.42 -4.50
N VAL A 219 -8.43 4.60 -3.48
CA VAL A 219 -7.37 3.58 -3.48
C VAL A 219 -8.00 2.22 -3.72
N ASP A 220 -7.53 1.50 -4.73
CA ASP A 220 -7.88 0.10 -4.97
C ASP A 220 -6.69 -0.81 -4.68
N GLU A 221 -6.94 -2.04 -4.19
CA GLU A 221 -5.95 -2.97 -3.66
C GLU A 221 -5.08 -2.32 -2.55
N GLY A 222 -5.73 -1.61 -1.66
CA GLY A 222 -5.07 -0.81 -0.63
C GLY A 222 -4.18 -1.59 0.33
N GLN A 223 -4.35 -2.91 0.47
CA GLN A 223 -3.48 -3.79 1.24
C GLN A 223 -2.04 -3.85 0.70
N ASP A 224 -1.82 -3.47 -0.55
CA ASP A 224 -0.48 -3.42 -1.17
C ASP A 224 0.28 -2.12 -0.85
N PHE A 225 -0.42 -1.14 -0.28
CA PHE A 225 0.16 0.17 0.04
C PHE A 225 0.79 0.17 1.43
N SER A 226 1.89 0.89 1.55
CA SER A 226 2.47 1.17 2.87
C SER A 226 1.64 2.21 3.65
N PRO A 227 1.75 2.25 4.99
CA PRO A 227 1.08 3.27 5.80
C PRO A 227 1.38 4.70 5.33
N MET A 228 2.64 4.97 4.98
CA MET A 228 3.07 6.29 4.52
C MET A 228 2.51 6.64 3.13
N MET A 229 2.36 5.67 2.22
CA MET A 229 1.69 5.88 0.93
C MET A 229 0.24 6.31 1.13
N ILE A 230 -0.49 5.62 2.00
CA ILE A 230 -1.89 5.97 2.31
C ILE A 230 -1.97 7.35 2.96
N ARG A 231 -1.10 7.63 3.94
CA ARG A 231 -1.06 8.93 4.62
C ARG A 231 -0.82 10.08 3.64
N SER A 232 0.13 9.92 2.72
CA SER A 232 0.39 10.93 1.70
C SER A 232 -0.78 11.15 0.74
N LEU A 233 -1.55 10.10 0.43
CA LEU A 233 -2.76 10.21 -0.39
C LEU A 233 -3.92 10.86 0.36
N VAL A 234 -4.07 10.57 1.65
CA VAL A 234 -5.07 11.23 2.50
C VAL A 234 -4.83 12.74 2.54
N ASP A 235 -3.56 13.16 2.73
CA ASP A 235 -3.20 14.58 2.79
C ASP A 235 -3.21 15.29 1.41
N ALA A 236 -3.22 14.52 0.32
CA ALA A 236 -3.37 15.04 -1.03
C ALA A 236 -4.83 15.30 -1.44
N VAL A 237 -5.81 14.96 -0.61
CA VAL A 237 -7.23 15.27 -0.86
C VAL A 237 -7.50 16.74 -0.59
N ALA A 238 -8.23 17.41 -1.48
CA ALA A 238 -8.65 18.79 -1.28
C ALA A 238 -9.62 18.93 -0.09
N GLU A 239 -9.63 20.09 0.54
CA GLU A 239 -10.55 20.38 1.62
C GLU A 239 -12.01 20.17 1.19
N GLY A 240 -12.80 19.52 2.04
CA GLY A 240 -14.18 19.16 1.73
C GLY A 240 -14.35 17.98 0.78
N GLY A 241 -13.26 17.40 0.28
CA GLY A 241 -13.26 16.24 -0.61
C GLY A 241 -13.44 14.90 0.11
N SER A 242 -13.19 13.80 -0.59
CA SER A 242 -13.31 12.44 -0.03
C SER A 242 -12.12 11.54 -0.34
N PHE A 243 -11.80 10.70 0.63
CA PHE A 243 -10.85 9.59 0.48
C PHE A 243 -11.61 8.27 0.61
N THR A 244 -11.46 7.36 -0.36
CA THR A 244 -12.10 6.04 -0.32
C THR A 244 -11.04 4.96 -0.46
N PHE A 245 -10.98 4.05 0.50
CA PHE A 245 -10.05 2.92 0.53
C PHE A 245 -10.79 1.62 0.25
N PHE A 246 -10.33 0.87 -0.73
CA PHE A 246 -10.73 -0.51 -0.99
C PHE A 246 -9.57 -1.45 -0.74
N GLY A 247 -9.75 -2.48 0.09
CA GLY A 247 -8.71 -3.45 0.40
C GLY A 247 -9.25 -4.82 0.82
N ASP A 248 -8.33 -5.77 0.92
CA ASP A 248 -8.59 -7.14 1.38
C ASP A 248 -7.57 -7.52 2.46
N VAL A 249 -8.02 -7.63 3.70
CA VAL A 249 -7.13 -7.94 4.82
C VAL A 249 -6.51 -9.34 4.70
N ALA A 250 -7.28 -10.30 4.15
CA ALA A 250 -6.79 -11.67 3.98
C ALA A 250 -5.70 -11.79 2.89
N GLN A 251 -5.55 -10.80 2.02
CA GLN A 251 -4.52 -10.78 0.97
C GLN A 251 -3.28 -9.94 1.34
N GLN A 252 -3.16 -9.50 2.56
CA GLN A 252 -2.03 -8.70 3.03
C GLN A 252 -0.77 -9.58 3.24
N ILE A 253 -0.10 -9.92 2.13
CA ILE A 253 1.10 -10.77 2.11
C ILE A 253 2.41 -9.99 2.27
N TYR A 254 2.40 -8.69 2.11
CA TYR A 254 3.61 -7.84 2.13
C TYR A 254 3.87 -7.16 3.50
N GLY A 255 3.70 -7.90 4.59
CA GLY A 255 4.24 -7.59 5.92
C GLY A 255 3.91 -6.20 6.48
N GLY A 256 3.06 -6.17 7.47
CA GLY A 256 2.69 -4.99 8.22
C GLY A 256 1.21 -4.67 8.08
N ARG A 257 0.46 -4.98 9.14
CA ARG A 257 -0.96 -4.59 9.20
C ARG A 257 -1.07 -3.08 9.08
N LEU A 258 -1.91 -2.64 8.17
CA LEU A 258 -2.24 -1.22 8.04
C LEU A 258 -3.08 -0.82 9.26
N SER A 259 -2.51 -0.07 10.18
CA SER A 259 -3.30 0.62 11.18
C SER A 259 -3.98 1.82 10.52
N TRP A 260 -5.30 1.88 10.59
CA TRP A 260 -6.07 3.02 10.07
C TRP A 260 -5.61 4.34 10.69
N ARG A 261 -5.27 4.32 11.99
CA ARG A 261 -4.75 5.49 12.71
C ARG A 261 -3.41 5.96 12.14
N ASP A 262 -2.48 5.03 11.92
CA ASP A 262 -1.13 5.35 11.41
C ASP A 262 -1.17 5.81 9.96
N SER A 263 -2.21 5.42 9.23
CA SER A 263 -2.45 5.85 7.83
C SER A 263 -3.19 7.18 7.71
N GLY A 264 -3.58 7.83 8.84
CA GLY A 264 -4.33 9.08 8.82
C GLY A 264 -5.80 8.94 8.40
N ILE A 265 -6.30 7.72 8.17
CA ILE A 265 -7.69 7.48 7.80
C ILE A 265 -8.60 7.68 9.03
N LYS A 266 -9.60 8.56 8.90
CA LYS A 266 -10.61 8.87 9.93
C LYS A 266 -11.99 8.41 9.45
N ALA A 267 -12.18 7.09 9.37
CA ALA A 267 -13.46 6.52 8.96
C ALA A 267 -14.32 6.15 10.18
N ASP A 268 -15.56 6.63 10.19
CA ASP A 268 -16.52 6.33 11.27
C ASP A 268 -17.08 4.90 11.15
N ARG A 269 -17.04 4.34 9.94
CA ARG A 269 -17.58 3.01 9.64
C ARG A 269 -16.73 2.30 8.59
N ILE A 270 -16.56 1.00 8.79
CA ILE A 270 -15.96 0.08 7.80
C ILE A 270 -17.08 -0.68 7.09
N TRP A 271 -17.10 -0.59 5.77
CA TRP A 271 -18.00 -1.35 4.91
C TRP A 271 -17.37 -2.70 4.58
N ARG A 272 -18.15 -3.78 4.65
CA ARG A 272 -17.64 -5.13 4.43
C ARG A 272 -18.39 -5.81 3.27
N PHE A 273 -17.65 -6.16 2.21
CA PHE A 273 -18.12 -6.96 1.07
C PHE A 273 -17.75 -8.42 1.29
N ASN A 274 -18.70 -9.20 1.77
CA ASN A 274 -18.49 -10.60 2.10
C ASN A 274 -18.95 -11.58 0.99
N VAL A 275 -19.67 -11.11 -0.02
CA VAL A 275 -20.16 -11.96 -1.11
C VAL A 275 -19.11 -12.05 -2.22
N ASN A 276 -18.65 -13.26 -2.49
CA ASN A 276 -17.74 -13.56 -3.59
C ASN A 276 -18.58 -13.89 -4.85
N TYR A 277 -18.43 -13.10 -5.88
CA TYR A 277 -19.12 -13.25 -7.17
C TYR A 277 -18.27 -13.94 -8.24
N ARG A 278 -17.08 -14.42 -7.90
CA ARG A 278 -16.10 -14.98 -8.85
C ARG A 278 -15.92 -16.48 -8.69
N ASN A 279 -15.78 -16.94 -7.45
CA ASN A 279 -15.35 -18.30 -7.15
C ASN A 279 -16.52 -19.20 -6.73
N PRO A 280 -16.54 -20.47 -7.17
CA PRO A 280 -17.47 -21.50 -6.68
C PRO A 280 -17.35 -21.76 -5.17
N ALA A 281 -18.39 -22.35 -4.60
CA ALA A 281 -18.46 -22.66 -3.18
C ALA A 281 -17.28 -23.51 -2.70
N THR A 282 -16.85 -24.51 -3.49
CA THR A 282 -15.71 -25.38 -3.18
C THR A 282 -14.37 -24.64 -3.04
N ILE A 283 -14.12 -23.65 -3.90
CA ILE A 283 -12.90 -22.83 -3.81
C ILE A 283 -12.99 -21.85 -2.64
N THR A 284 -14.16 -21.28 -2.40
CA THR A 284 -14.38 -20.37 -1.27
C THR A 284 -14.20 -21.07 0.06
N ALA A 285 -14.73 -22.30 0.21
CA ALA A 285 -14.54 -23.13 1.40
C ALA A 285 -13.06 -23.48 1.63
N PHE A 286 -12.36 -23.90 0.58
CA PHE A 286 -10.93 -24.23 0.69
C PHE A 286 -10.07 -23.01 1.10
N ALA A 287 -10.37 -21.82 0.57
CA ALA A 287 -9.69 -20.60 0.98
C ALA A 287 -9.97 -20.25 2.45
N LYS A 288 -11.20 -20.51 2.94
CA LYS A 288 -11.57 -20.33 4.33
C LYS A 288 -10.76 -21.27 5.24
N ASP A 289 -10.67 -22.56 4.91
CA ASP A 289 -9.89 -23.54 5.67
C ASP A 289 -8.42 -23.12 5.83
N ILE A 290 -7.83 -22.50 4.79
CA ILE A 290 -6.45 -21.95 4.86
C ILE A 290 -6.38 -20.79 5.86
N THR A 291 -7.32 -19.85 5.80
CA THR A 291 -7.31 -18.65 6.66
C THR A 291 -7.71 -18.97 8.12
N GLU A 292 -8.36 -20.09 8.39
CA GLU A 292 -8.69 -20.58 9.72
C GLU A 292 -7.59 -21.50 10.31
N SER A 293 -6.55 -21.81 9.55
CA SER A 293 -5.45 -22.66 10.04
C SER A 293 -4.56 -21.94 11.07
N ASP A 294 -3.89 -22.71 11.94
CA ASP A 294 -2.95 -22.20 12.95
C ASP A 294 -1.75 -21.44 12.35
N TYR A 295 -1.52 -21.58 11.05
CA TYR A 295 -0.46 -20.89 10.32
C TYR A 295 -0.84 -19.49 9.85
N TRP A 296 -2.12 -19.11 10.01
CA TRP A 296 -2.63 -17.81 9.56
C TRP A 296 -2.90 -16.89 10.77
N GLU A 297 -2.32 -15.71 10.77
CA GLU A 297 -2.63 -14.72 11.80
C GLU A 297 -4.07 -14.21 11.64
N GLN A 298 -4.87 -14.40 12.69
CA GLN A 298 -6.24 -13.89 12.72
C GLN A 298 -6.23 -12.39 12.92
N ASP A 299 -7.07 -11.68 12.14
CA ASP A 299 -7.27 -10.24 12.24
C ASP A 299 -8.76 -9.94 12.50
N SER A 300 -9.04 -8.98 13.36
CA SER A 300 -10.41 -8.52 13.64
C SER A 300 -11.15 -7.99 12.41
N ASP A 301 -10.42 -7.53 11.40
CA ASP A 301 -10.97 -7.02 10.16
C ASP A 301 -11.10 -8.08 9.05
N MET A 302 -10.67 -9.32 9.30
CA MET A 302 -10.91 -10.43 8.37
C MET A 302 -12.39 -10.60 8.09
N ILE A 303 -12.71 -10.88 6.84
CA ILE A 303 -14.08 -11.04 6.36
C ILE A 303 -14.29 -12.47 5.92
N GLU A 304 -15.26 -13.13 6.50
CA GLU A 304 -15.68 -14.46 6.05
C GLU A 304 -16.38 -14.34 4.69
N ALA A 305 -15.81 -15.01 3.68
CA ALA A 305 -16.36 -15.03 2.33
C ALA A 305 -17.59 -15.95 2.25
N THR A 306 -18.66 -15.44 1.66
CA THR A 306 -19.81 -16.26 1.22
C THR A 306 -19.89 -16.22 -0.29
N THR A 307 -20.51 -17.23 -0.93
CA THR A 307 -20.71 -17.22 -2.37
C THR A 307 -22.11 -17.70 -2.72
N GLN A 308 -22.66 -17.15 -3.80
CA GLN A 308 -23.94 -17.59 -4.39
C GLN A 308 -23.72 -18.48 -5.62
N ILE A 309 -22.44 -18.71 -6.00
CA ILE A 309 -22.08 -19.57 -7.12
C ILE A 309 -22.15 -21.03 -6.66
N ALA A 310 -22.79 -21.89 -7.45
CA ALA A 310 -22.92 -23.32 -7.18
C ALA A 310 -21.54 -23.99 -7.00
N GLU A 311 -21.57 -25.22 -6.50
CA GLU A 311 -20.37 -26.05 -6.35
C GLU A 311 -19.62 -26.18 -7.67
N GLY A 312 -18.30 -26.10 -7.60
CA GLY A 312 -17.38 -26.30 -8.70
C GLY A 312 -16.47 -27.51 -8.46
N PRO A 313 -15.47 -27.73 -9.33
CA PRO A 313 -14.50 -28.79 -9.12
C PRO A 313 -13.73 -28.57 -7.80
N LYS A 314 -13.42 -29.66 -7.10
CA LYS A 314 -12.64 -29.58 -5.85
C LYS A 314 -11.22 -29.12 -6.14
N PRO A 315 -10.66 -28.22 -5.33
CA PRO A 315 -9.25 -27.90 -5.39
C PRO A 315 -8.37 -29.13 -5.21
N ILE A 316 -7.27 -29.20 -5.94
CA ILE A 316 -6.30 -30.31 -5.86
C ILE A 316 -4.98 -29.77 -5.35
N LEU A 317 -4.50 -30.27 -4.21
CA LEU A 317 -3.17 -29.98 -3.71
C LEU A 317 -2.18 -30.99 -4.30
N VAL A 318 -1.22 -30.49 -5.08
CA VAL A 318 -0.17 -31.33 -5.68
C VAL A 318 1.16 -31.04 -5.00
N LYS A 319 1.76 -32.05 -4.35
CA LYS A 319 3.09 -31.94 -3.78
C LYS A 319 4.13 -32.38 -4.82
N PHE A 320 4.97 -31.43 -5.24
CA PHE A 320 6.14 -31.76 -6.06
C PHE A 320 7.33 -32.06 -5.15
N SER A 321 7.96 -33.25 -5.35
CA SER A 321 9.29 -33.49 -4.77
C SER A 321 10.31 -32.65 -5.53
N ASN A 322 11.13 -31.86 -4.80
CA ASN A 322 12.26 -31.13 -5.37
C ASN A 322 13.20 -32.11 -6.12
N LYS A 323 12.95 -32.35 -7.39
CA LYS A 323 13.99 -32.76 -8.32
C LYS A 323 14.32 -31.52 -9.14
N LYS A 324 15.57 -31.05 -8.97
CA LYS A 324 16.18 -29.94 -9.71
C LYS A 324 15.66 -29.90 -11.15
N CYS A 325 15.01 -28.78 -11.52
CA CYS A 325 15.03 -28.33 -12.91
C CYS A 325 16.32 -27.62 -13.19
#